data_13c648511a907bfb8a5df54abd5c0bcd
#
_entry.id   13c648511a907bfb8a5df54abd5c0bcd
#
_cell.length_a   1.000
_cell.length_b   1.000
_cell.length_c   1.000
_cell.angle_alpha   90.00
_cell.angle_beta   90.00
_cell.angle_gamma   90.00
#
_symmetry.space_group_name_H-M   'P 1'
#
loop_
_entity.id
_entity.type
_entity.pdbx_description
1 polymer ?
#
loop_
_entity_poly.entity_id
_entity_poly.type
_entity_poly.pdbx_seq_one_letter_code
_entity_poly.pdbx_strand_id
1 'polypeptide(L)'
;PEAFEKMLAALSPERDAAGEKYLLLRRNLVRYFEGRGFYEAEDHTDEVFNRVARKLAAGEQIENVSQYVYGIARLLLLELY
;
A
#
# COMPACT_ATOMS: atom_id res chain seq x y z
N PRO A 1 -1.82 -11.55 9.34
CA PRO A 1 -1.56 -12.44 8.23
C PRO A 1 -0.13 -12.36 7.74
N GLU A 2 0.35 -13.45 7.22
CA GLU A 2 1.73 -13.57 6.78
C GLU A 2 2.11 -12.58 5.66
N ALA A 3 1.17 -12.34 4.73
CA ALA A 3 1.42 -11.41 3.63
C ALA A 3 1.63 -9.99 4.13
N PHE A 4 0.84 -9.57 5.11
CA PHE A 4 0.99 -8.25 5.71
C PHE A 4 2.32 -8.12 6.45
N GLU A 5 2.73 -9.15 7.18
CA GLU A 5 4.02 -9.16 7.86
C GLU A 5 5.19 -9.06 6.88
N LYS A 6 5.10 -9.72 5.72
CA LYS A 6 6.10 -9.60 4.67
C LYS A 6 6.18 -8.17 4.14
N MET A 7 5.03 -7.52 3.97
CA MET A 7 4.99 -6.14 3.50
C MET A 7 5.65 -5.20 4.51
N LEU A 8 5.36 -5.36 5.80
CA LEU A 8 6.00 -4.56 6.83
C LEU A 8 7.52 -4.74 6.83
N ALA A 9 7.97 -5.98 6.74
CA ALA A 9 9.41 -6.29 6.70
C ALA A 9 10.08 -5.66 5.47
N ALA A 10 9.37 -5.56 4.36
CA ALA A 10 9.88 -4.95 3.14
C ALA A 10 9.95 -3.42 3.24
N LEU A 11 9.12 -2.81 4.09
CA LEU A 11 9.15 -1.37 4.31
C LEU A 11 10.35 -0.96 5.16
N SER A 12 10.68 -1.76 6.16
CA SER A 12 11.85 -1.53 7.00
C SER A 12 12.20 -2.81 7.76
N PRO A 13 13.49 -3.10 7.97
CA PRO A 13 13.90 -4.24 8.80
C PRO A 13 13.57 -4.02 10.29
N GLU A 14 13.40 -2.78 10.73
CA GLU A 14 13.04 -2.46 12.10
C GLU A 14 11.53 -2.32 12.18
N ARG A 15 10.91 -3.11 13.09
CA ARG A 15 9.45 -3.27 13.13
C ARG A 15 8.70 -1.97 13.43
N ASP A 16 9.19 -1.17 14.38
CA ASP A 16 8.52 0.09 14.72
C ASP A 16 8.60 1.08 13.57
N ALA A 17 9.75 1.16 12.90
CA ALA A 17 9.91 2.01 11.73
C ALA A 17 9.02 1.56 10.58
N ALA A 18 8.86 0.24 10.41
CA ALA A 18 7.97 -0.32 9.38
C ALA A 18 6.52 0.09 9.65
N GLY A 19 6.09 -0.01 10.90
CA GLY A 19 4.74 0.41 11.30
C GLY A 19 4.49 1.89 11.04
N GLU A 20 5.46 2.74 11.37
CA GLU A 20 5.34 4.17 11.12
C GLU A 20 5.26 4.49 9.63
N LYS A 21 6.09 3.83 8.81
CA LYS A 21 6.05 4.00 7.36
C LYS A 21 4.71 3.56 6.79
N TYR A 22 4.18 2.43 7.27
CA TYR A 22 2.88 1.93 6.84
C TYR A 22 1.78 2.95 7.15
N LEU A 23 1.75 3.47 8.38
CA LEU A 23 0.72 4.44 8.78
C LEU A 23 0.81 5.73 7.96
N LEU A 24 2.01 6.19 7.67
CA LEU A 24 2.22 7.38 6.85
C LEU A 24 1.74 7.15 5.42
N LEU A 25 2.11 6.01 4.82
CA LEU A 25 1.65 5.65 3.48
C LEU A 25 0.13 5.55 3.43
N ARG A 26 -0.46 4.90 4.44
CA ARG A 26 -1.92 4.75 4.51
C ARG A 26 -2.61 6.10 4.53
N ARG A 27 -2.16 7.02 5.37
CA ARG A 27 -2.74 8.35 5.46
C ARG A 27 -2.63 9.09 4.12
N ASN A 28 -1.47 9.01 3.48
CA ASN A 28 -1.24 9.66 2.20
C ASN A 28 -2.14 9.08 1.10
N LEU A 29 -2.35 7.77 1.09
CA LEU A 29 -3.22 7.13 0.11
C LEU A 29 -4.68 7.49 0.32
N VAL A 30 -5.13 7.54 1.56
CA VAL A 30 -6.51 7.97 1.86
C VAL A 30 -6.72 9.38 1.31
N ARG A 31 -5.79 10.29 1.57
CA ARG A 31 -5.87 11.65 1.03
C ARG A 31 -5.82 11.67 -0.49
N TYR A 32 -5.04 10.79 -1.09
CA TYR A 32 -4.93 10.66 -2.55
C TYR A 32 -6.29 10.33 -3.17
N PHE A 33 -7.01 9.35 -2.62
CA PHE A 33 -8.33 8.98 -3.12
C PHE A 33 -9.38 10.02 -2.78
N GLU A 34 -9.38 10.56 -1.56
CA GLU A 34 -10.32 11.62 -1.17
C GLU A 34 -10.19 12.85 -2.06
N GLY A 35 -8.97 13.26 -2.37
CA GLY A 35 -8.71 14.41 -3.21
C GLY A 35 -9.21 14.23 -4.63
N ARG A 36 -9.50 13.00 -5.04
CA ARG A 36 -10.05 12.68 -6.36
C ARG A 36 -11.54 12.35 -6.32
N GLY A 37 -12.18 12.62 -5.18
CA GLY A 37 -13.62 12.52 -5.04
C GLY A 37 -14.17 11.14 -4.70
N PHE A 38 -13.33 10.22 -4.22
CA PHE A 38 -13.80 8.88 -3.85
C PHE A 38 -14.20 8.83 -2.38
N TYR A 39 -15.45 8.52 -2.12
CA TYR A 39 -15.97 8.41 -0.75
C TYR A 39 -15.42 7.22 0.01
N GLU A 40 -15.10 6.16 -0.70
CA GLU A 40 -14.60 4.92 -0.08
C GLU A 40 -13.07 4.88 -0.11
N ALA A 41 -12.44 6.01 0.20
CA ALA A 41 -11.00 6.17 0.12
C ALA A 41 -10.25 5.15 1.00
N GLU A 42 -10.79 4.84 2.20
CA GLU A 42 -10.16 3.86 3.07
C GLU A 42 -10.22 2.45 2.47
N ASP A 43 -11.36 2.07 1.88
CA ASP A 43 -11.51 0.78 1.24
C ASP A 43 -10.57 0.63 0.04
N HIS A 44 -10.44 1.69 -0.76
CA HIS A 44 -9.52 1.68 -1.90
C HIS A 44 -8.07 1.60 -1.42
N THR A 45 -7.74 2.28 -0.34
CA THR A 45 -6.41 2.20 0.27
C THR A 45 -6.12 0.76 0.75
N ASP A 46 -7.10 0.13 1.40
CA ASP A 46 -6.97 -1.26 1.82
C ASP A 46 -6.72 -2.19 0.64
N GLU A 47 -7.41 -1.97 -0.48
CA GLU A 47 -7.22 -2.77 -1.68
C GLU A 47 -5.80 -2.62 -2.25
N VAL A 48 -5.25 -1.39 -2.22
CA VAL A 48 -3.88 -1.16 -2.65
C VAL A 48 -2.91 -2.01 -1.82
N PHE A 49 -3.02 -1.95 -0.50
CA PHE A 49 -2.14 -2.71 0.38
C PHE A 49 -2.33 -4.21 0.22
N ASN A 50 -3.57 -4.66 0.02
CA ASN A 50 -3.83 -6.08 -0.23
C ASN A 50 -3.13 -6.55 -1.50
N ARG A 51 -3.15 -5.77 -2.57
CA ARG A 51 -2.48 -6.11 -3.83
C ARG A 51 -0.96 -6.18 -3.64
N VAL A 52 -0.39 -5.20 -2.95
CA VAL A 52 1.06 -5.19 -2.67
C VAL A 52 1.45 -6.39 -1.82
N ALA A 53 0.69 -6.68 -0.76
CA ALA A 53 0.96 -7.81 0.11
C ALA A 53 0.91 -9.14 -0.65
N ARG A 54 -0.08 -9.30 -1.55
CA ARG A 54 -0.18 -10.52 -2.37
C ARG A 54 1.01 -10.69 -3.31
N LYS A 55 1.49 -9.59 -3.89
CA LYS A 55 2.66 -9.63 -4.77
C LYS A 55 3.91 -10.08 -4.02
N LEU A 56 4.12 -9.52 -2.84
CA LEU A 56 5.25 -9.91 -2.00
C LEU A 56 5.13 -11.36 -1.53
N ALA A 57 3.92 -11.80 -1.17
CA ALA A 57 3.68 -13.17 -0.75
C ALA A 57 3.93 -14.15 -1.89
N ALA A 58 3.70 -13.73 -3.14
CA ALA A 58 3.97 -14.54 -4.32
C ALA A 58 5.46 -14.60 -4.70
N GLY A 59 6.31 -13.91 -3.93
CA GLY A 59 7.75 -13.94 -4.14
C GLY A 59 8.29 -12.87 -5.05
N GLU A 60 7.48 -11.89 -5.46
CA GLU A 60 7.99 -10.80 -6.28
C GLU A 60 8.97 -9.94 -5.49
N GLN A 61 10.05 -9.58 -6.14
CA GLN A 61 11.07 -8.74 -5.54
C GLN A 61 10.80 -7.29 -5.89
N ILE A 62 10.53 -6.49 -4.87
CA ILE A 62 10.18 -5.09 -5.03
C ILE A 62 11.24 -4.27 -4.31
N GLU A 63 12.04 -3.51 -5.07
CA GLU A 63 13.14 -2.74 -4.49
C GLU A 63 12.67 -1.61 -3.58
N ASN A 64 11.66 -0.88 -4.02
CA ASN A 64 11.14 0.25 -3.25
C ASN A 64 9.64 0.07 -3.07
N VAL A 65 9.25 -0.47 -1.93
CA VAL A 65 7.85 -0.80 -1.64
C VAL A 65 6.99 0.46 -1.59
N SER A 66 7.49 1.55 -1.00
CA SER A 66 6.73 2.80 -0.93
C SER A 66 6.37 3.32 -2.33
N GLN A 67 7.33 3.31 -3.23
CA GLN A 67 7.10 3.75 -4.61
C GLN A 67 6.14 2.80 -5.33
N TYR A 68 6.30 1.50 -5.10
CA TYR A 68 5.43 0.49 -5.70
C TYR A 68 3.99 0.66 -5.24
N VAL A 69 3.79 0.97 -3.96
CA VAL A 69 2.45 1.23 -3.39
C VAL A 69 1.75 2.35 -4.17
N TYR A 70 2.46 3.46 -4.43
CA TYR A 70 1.87 4.56 -5.20
C TYR A 70 1.56 4.16 -6.64
N GLY A 71 2.39 3.31 -7.25
CA GLY A 71 2.13 2.78 -8.58
C GLY A 71 0.86 1.95 -8.62
N ILE A 72 0.65 1.08 -7.62
CA ILE A 72 -0.56 0.27 -7.52
C ILE A 72 -1.78 1.16 -7.27
N ALA A 73 -1.64 2.20 -6.42
CA ALA A 73 -2.74 3.14 -6.19
C ALA A 73 -3.17 3.82 -7.48
N ARG A 74 -2.22 4.19 -8.33
CA ARG A 74 -2.53 4.82 -9.62
C ARG A 74 -3.25 3.84 -10.54
N LEU A 75 -2.83 2.58 -10.58
CA LEU A 75 -3.51 1.57 -11.38
C LEU A 75 -4.94 1.37 -10.91
N LEU A 76 -5.14 1.27 -9.59
CA LEU A 76 -6.48 1.14 -9.03
C LEU A 76 -7.34 2.35 -9.40
N LEU A 77 -6.78 3.55 -9.30
CA LEU A 77 -7.50 4.77 -9.67
C LEU A 77 -8.02 4.70 -11.11
N LEU A 78 -7.19 4.23 -12.03
CA LEU A 78 -7.59 4.06 -13.42
C LEU A 78 -8.71 3.03 -13.59
N GLU A 79 -8.69 1.96 -12.78
CA GLU A 79 -9.77 0.95 -12.78
C GLU A 79 -11.10 1.53 -12.28
N LEU A 80 -11.04 2.48 -11.35
CA LEU A 80 -12.24 3.08 -10.75
C LEU A 80 -12.92 4.10 -11.67
N TYR A 81 -12.22 4.60 -12.65
CA TYR A 81 -12.81 5.48 -13.67
C TYR A 81 -13.38 4.64 -14.81
#